data_7179e499c68a856ddab4346466591df6
#
_entry.id   7179e499c68a856ddab4346466591df6
#
_cell.length_a   1.000
_cell.length_b   1.000
_cell.length_c   1.000
_cell.angle_alpha   90.00
_cell.angle_beta   90.00
_cell.angle_gamma   90.00
#
_symmetry.space_group_name_H-M   'P 1'
#
loop_
_entity.id
_entity.type
_entity.pdbx_description
1 polymer ?
#
loop_
_entity_poly.entity_id
_entity_poly.type
_entity_poly.pdbx_seq_one_letter_code
_entity_poly.pdbx_strand_id
1 'polypeptide(L)'
;MKVDTISLNSVRLNTIALNHIGEIRSGGGGSKPSPIPQWIREHIVFYYDVKKQGATNETLKESAYLQDLLGKGRRMKLNNFLFAEMSGVGGYNDNFKNWTLRSVAGTADLISSEQIILRKFVSKENAVIEIIPAKRRAFLKCNIEGITEELKGKIRLRYHTEAGYRDKILENGYFEFDSSIESDNSGFVGFISTELIDNCNITITQIPEYPGALVTDGVDDYGLVENLSSGVKMLFMTVNPIGDFNVGKAYYAQSNISRPFWVMFIRDTIAYNSKNPNGVTYIDGMLNKSIYCQELSNVKHTITIVNGTVDSTNTVQPVFFANEHRDSGYFSRIAFYNSIAFDSIPTEADGFTEQELIDYVLTNIIGQ
;
A
#
# COMPACT_ATOMS: atom_id res chain seq x y z
N MET A 1 10.85 -7.07 51.04
CA MET A 1 9.80 -7.05 50.05
C MET A 1 9.84 -5.69 49.35
N LYS A 2 10.46 -5.58 48.17
CA LYS A 2 10.52 -4.32 47.41
C LYS A 2 9.22 -4.22 46.61
N VAL A 3 8.46 -3.17 46.85
CA VAL A 3 7.30 -2.84 46.02
C VAL A 3 7.84 -2.04 44.85
N ASP A 4 7.79 -2.62 43.64
CA ASP A 4 8.14 -1.92 42.41
C ASP A 4 7.15 -0.79 42.16
N THR A 5 7.67 0.39 41.90
CA THR A 5 6.89 1.59 41.61
C THR A 5 6.24 1.41 40.25
N ILE A 6 4.94 1.06 40.21
CA ILE A 6 4.16 1.06 38.97
C ILE A 6 3.94 2.52 38.57
N SER A 7 4.37 2.90 37.37
CA SER A 7 4.20 4.29 36.93
C SER A 7 2.72 4.64 36.80
N LEU A 8 2.33 5.83 37.20
CA LEU A 8 0.95 6.33 37.15
C LEU A 8 0.31 6.20 35.75
N ASN A 9 1.13 6.23 34.70
CA ASN A 9 0.65 6.07 33.31
C ASN A 9 0.18 4.63 33.00
N SER A 10 0.83 3.61 33.55
CA SER A 10 0.39 2.22 33.35
C SER A 10 -0.89 1.89 34.10
N VAL A 11 -1.11 2.54 35.25
CA VAL A 11 -2.35 2.37 36.03
C VAL A 11 -3.53 3.07 35.35
N ARG A 12 -3.36 4.23 34.73
CA ARG A 12 -4.43 4.91 33.97
C ARG A 12 -4.84 4.12 32.73
N LEU A 13 -3.91 3.63 31.94
CA LEU A 13 -4.22 2.77 30.77
C LEU A 13 -4.98 1.52 31.16
N ASN A 14 -4.58 0.85 32.25
CA ASN A 14 -5.27 -0.33 32.74
C ASN A 14 -6.66 -0.01 33.32
N THR A 15 -6.85 1.16 33.94
CA THR A 15 -8.15 1.54 34.52
C THR A 15 -9.16 1.91 33.45
N ILE A 16 -8.72 2.61 32.38
CA ILE A 16 -9.60 2.93 31.23
C ILE A 16 -9.99 1.64 30.49
N ALA A 17 -9.04 0.75 30.28
CA ALA A 17 -9.33 -0.55 29.68
C ALA A 17 -10.31 -1.39 30.51
N LEU A 18 -10.16 -1.39 31.84
CA LEU A 18 -11.01 -2.20 32.74
C LEU A 18 -12.44 -1.65 32.88
N ASN A 19 -12.65 -0.35 32.82
CA ASN A 19 -13.98 0.23 33.00
C ASN A 19 -14.87 0.10 31.76
N HIS A 20 -14.32 -0.13 30.58
CA HIS A 20 -15.06 -0.26 29.33
C HIS A 20 -15.00 -1.66 28.70
N ILE A 21 -14.19 -2.57 29.25
CA ILE A 21 -14.09 -3.95 28.77
C ILE A 21 -14.81 -4.84 29.78
N GLY A 22 -16.11 -4.87 29.69
CA GLY A 22 -16.97 -5.70 30.54
C GLY A 22 -16.88 -7.21 30.27
N GLU A 23 -15.90 -7.75 29.57
CA GLU A 23 -15.65 -9.19 29.45
C GLU A 23 -14.29 -9.50 28.82
N ILE A 24 -13.24 -9.60 29.64
CA ILE A 24 -12.05 -10.36 29.25
C ILE A 24 -11.99 -11.61 30.09
N ARG A 25 -12.35 -12.74 29.52
CA ARG A 25 -12.05 -14.07 30.08
C ARG A 25 -10.61 -14.44 29.73
N SER A 26 -9.82 -14.67 30.77
CA SER A 26 -8.47 -15.21 30.67
C SER A 26 -8.49 -16.65 30.11
N GLY A 27 -7.90 -16.84 28.94
CA GLY A 27 -7.64 -18.16 28.35
C GLY A 27 -6.42 -18.06 27.43
N GLY A 28 -5.33 -18.74 27.83
CA GLY A 28 -4.07 -18.75 27.08
C GLY A 28 -4.19 -19.43 25.72
N GLY A 29 -3.58 -18.85 24.75
CA GLY A 29 -3.45 -19.34 23.37
C GLY A 29 -3.44 -18.14 22.42
N GLY A 30 -2.50 -18.03 21.49
CA GLY A 30 -2.19 -16.93 20.60
C GLY A 30 -3.34 -15.95 20.39
N SER A 31 -3.19 -14.75 20.90
CA SER A 31 -4.25 -13.76 20.99
C SER A 31 -4.76 -13.38 19.59
N LYS A 32 -5.98 -13.83 19.27
CA LYS A 32 -6.74 -13.14 18.21
C LYS A 32 -6.81 -11.66 18.58
N PRO A 33 -6.64 -10.74 17.60
CA PRO A 33 -6.82 -9.31 17.85
C PRO A 33 -8.13 -9.10 18.61
N SER A 34 -8.09 -8.31 19.69
CA SER A 34 -9.29 -7.98 20.44
C SER A 34 -10.31 -7.36 19.49
N PRO A 35 -11.57 -7.84 19.46
CA PRO A 35 -12.57 -7.26 18.58
C PRO A 35 -12.72 -5.77 18.91
N ILE A 36 -12.86 -4.92 17.88
CA ILE A 36 -13.11 -3.48 18.06
C ILE A 36 -14.31 -3.33 18.99
N PRO A 37 -14.21 -2.58 20.11
CA PRO A 37 -15.31 -2.39 21.03
C PRO A 37 -16.57 -1.93 20.33
N GLN A 38 -17.73 -2.41 20.76
CA GLN A 38 -19.00 -2.16 20.10
C GLN A 38 -19.28 -0.65 19.96
N TRP A 39 -19.05 0.13 21.00
CA TRP A 39 -19.27 1.57 21.02
C TRP A 39 -18.38 2.33 20.00
N ILE A 40 -17.14 1.88 19.74
CA ILE A 40 -16.31 2.41 18.65
C ILE A 40 -16.85 1.93 17.29
N ARG A 41 -17.16 0.63 17.19
CA ARG A 41 -17.61 0.00 15.95
C ARG A 41 -18.90 0.61 15.39
N GLU A 42 -19.79 1.05 16.26
CA GLU A 42 -21.06 1.68 15.88
C GLU A 42 -20.82 3.00 15.12
N HIS A 43 -19.82 3.77 15.52
CA HIS A 43 -19.46 5.06 14.91
C HIS A 43 -18.51 4.94 13.69
N ILE A 44 -17.90 3.79 13.44
CA ILE A 44 -17.09 3.61 12.25
C ILE A 44 -18.01 3.53 11.02
N VAL A 45 -17.74 4.42 10.07
CA VAL A 45 -18.45 4.48 8.80
C VAL A 45 -17.96 3.42 7.84
N PHE A 46 -16.64 3.33 7.67
CA PHE A 46 -15.97 2.28 6.91
C PHE A 46 -14.58 1.99 7.50
N TYR A 47 -14.09 0.79 7.23
CA TYR A 47 -12.74 0.38 7.55
C TYR A 47 -12.13 -0.44 6.41
N TYR A 48 -11.12 0.11 5.77
CA TYR A 48 -10.32 -0.57 4.74
C TYR A 48 -8.92 -0.84 5.28
N ASP A 49 -8.41 -2.05 5.01
CA ASP A 49 -7.04 -2.43 5.33
C ASP A 49 -6.59 -3.48 4.31
N VAL A 50 -5.64 -3.09 3.47
CA VAL A 50 -5.19 -3.89 2.33
C VAL A 50 -4.57 -5.21 2.79
N LYS A 51 -3.73 -5.16 3.83
CA LYS A 51 -3.05 -6.34 4.38
C LYS A 51 -4.03 -7.28 5.10
N LYS A 52 -4.92 -6.74 5.94
CA LYS A 52 -5.88 -7.55 6.70
C LYS A 52 -6.90 -8.25 5.81
N GLN A 53 -7.19 -7.69 4.64
CA GLN A 53 -8.03 -8.33 3.63
C GLN A 53 -7.31 -9.44 2.86
N GLY A 54 -5.98 -9.57 3.00
CA GLY A 54 -5.19 -10.46 2.16
C GLY A 54 -5.29 -10.11 0.68
N ALA A 55 -5.46 -8.82 0.36
CA ALA A 55 -5.61 -8.36 -1.02
C ALA A 55 -4.36 -8.65 -1.85
N THR A 56 -4.57 -9.16 -3.05
CA THR A 56 -3.54 -9.37 -4.09
C THR A 56 -3.99 -8.70 -5.39
N ASN A 57 -3.07 -8.53 -6.32
CA ASN A 57 -3.41 -7.99 -7.64
C ASN A 57 -4.46 -8.83 -8.35
N GLU A 58 -4.40 -10.16 -8.25
CA GLU A 58 -5.37 -11.08 -8.84
C GLU A 58 -6.75 -10.90 -8.23
N THR A 59 -6.85 -10.93 -6.88
CA THR A 59 -8.15 -10.80 -6.20
C THR A 59 -8.81 -9.45 -6.43
N LEU A 60 -8.02 -8.36 -6.48
CA LEU A 60 -8.56 -7.03 -6.75
C LEU A 60 -8.90 -6.83 -8.24
N LYS A 61 -8.15 -7.44 -9.15
CA LYS A 61 -8.49 -7.43 -10.58
C LYS A 61 -9.82 -8.13 -10.88
N GLU A 62 -10.11 -9.21 -10.17
CA GLU A 62 -11.38 -9.92 -10.28
C GLU A 62 -12.55 -9.15 -9.64
N SER A 63 -12.35 -8.61 -8.44
CA SER A 63 -13.41 -7.95 -7.68
C SER A 63 -13.60 -6.49 -8.02
N ALA A 64 -12.52 -5.77 -8.34
CA ALA A 64 -12.43 -4.32 -8.45
C ALA A 64 -12.80 -3.56 -7.15
N TYR A 65 -12.72 -4.22 -5.98
CA TYR A 65 -13.15 -3.64 -4.71
C TYR A 65 -12.21 -3.96 -3.56
N LEU A 66 -11.90 -2.93 -2.74
CA LEU A 66 -11.51 -3.13 -1.35
C LEU A 66 -12.78 -3.25 -0.49
N GLN A 67 -12.83 -4.31 0.31
CA GLN A 67 -13.99 -4.59 1.16
C GLN A 67 -13.96 -3.75 2.43
N ASP A 68 -15.13 -3.38 2.94
CA ASP A 68 -15.29 -2.85 4.28
C ASP A 68 -15.17 -3.99 5.30
N LEU A 69 -14.15 -3.95 6.14
CA LEU A 69 -13.86 -4.98 7.15
C LEU A 69 -14.93 -5.09 8.24
N LEU A 70 -15.82 -4.11 8.36
CA LEU A 70 -16.95 -4.15 9.28
C LEU A 70 -18.19 -4.84 8.69
N GLY A 71 -18.18 -5.15 7.39
CA GLY A 71 -19.30 -5.78 6.71
C GLY A 71 -20.54 -4.88 6.57
N LYS A 72 -20.37 -3.54 6.65
CA LYS A 72 -21.46 -2.58 6.47
C LYS A 72 -21.81 -2.33 4.99
N GLY A 73 -21.17 -3.04 4.06
CA GLY A 73 -21.42 -2.98 2.62
C GLY A 73 -20.90 -1.70 1.93
N ARG A 74 -20.03 -0.95 2.60
CA ARG A 74 -19.44 0.30 2.09
C ARG A 74 -18.09 0.03 1.44
N ARG A 75 -18.09 -0.76 0.37
CA ARG A 75 -16.86 -1.11 -0.35
C ARG A 75 -16.30 0.08 -1.10
N MET A 76 -14.97 0.07 -1.28
CA MET A 76 -14.29 1.04 -2.15
C MET A 76 -14.10 0.41 -3.53
N LYS A 77 -14.78 0.95 -4.54
CA LYS A 77 -14.59 0.57 -5.94
C LYS A 77 -13.28 1.16 -6.45
N LEU A 78 -12.41 0.31 -6.96
CA LEU A 78 -11.14 0.70 -7.56
C LEU A 78 -11.32 0.94 -9.06
N ASN A 79 -10.91 2.10 -9.54
CA ASN A 79 -11.08 2.48 -10.93
C ASN A 79 -9.70 2.80 -11.54
N ASN A 80 -9.50 2.38 -12.77
CA ASN A 80 -8.31 2.55 -13.60
C ASN A 80 -7.05 1.81 -13.14
N PHE A 81 -7.09 1.11 -12.01
CA PHE A 81 -5.96 0.31 -11.54
C PHE A 81 -5.57 -0.76 -12.55
N LEU A 82 -4.28 -0.81 -12.88
CA LEU A 82 -3.70 -1.85 -13.75
C LEU A 82 -3.53 -3.18 -13.01
N PHE A 83 -3.47 -3.16 -11.69
CA PHE A 83 -3.13 -4.29 -10.80
C PHE A 83 -1.82 -4.95 -11.22
N ALA A 84 -0.84 -4.12 -11.55
CA ALA A 84 0.52 -4.47 -11.91
C ALA A 84 1.43 -3.26 -11.73
N GLU A 85 2.72 -3.50 -11.60
CA GLU A 85 3.73 -2.43 -11.46
C GLU A 85 3.39 -1.51 -10.27
N MET A 86 3.44 -0.20 -10.47
CA MET A 86 3.14 0.82 -9.46
C MET A 86 1.65 1.20 -9.39
N SER A 87 0.76 0.42 -10.02
CA SER A 87 -0.70 0.60 -9.94
C SER A 87 -1.34 -0.71 -9.49
N GLY A 88 -1.36 -0.97 -8.16
CA GLY A 88 -1.87 -2.20 -7.57
C GLY A 88 -1.29 -2.54 -6.22
N VAL A 89 -1.50 -3.76 -5.74
CA VAL A 89 -1.03 -4.21 -4.43
C VAL A 89 0.47 -4.40 -4.45
N GLY A 90 1.15 -3.82 -3.45
CA GLY A 90 2.58 -3.97 -3.20
C GLY A 90 3.47 -3.01 -3.97
N GLY A 91 3.06 -2.52 -5.14
CA GLY A 91 3.89 -1.71 -6.02
C GLY A 91 5.16 -2.45 -6.44
N TYR A 92 5.20 -2.91 -7.66
CA TYR A 92 6.34 -3.64 -8.21
C TYR A 92 7.04 -2.81 -9.28
N ASN A 93 8.34 -2.98 -9.40
CA ASN A 93 9.12 -2.18 -10.36
C ASN A 93 9.01 -2.71 -11.78
N ASP A 94 8.66 -3.96 -11.96
CA ASP A 94 8.52 -4.59 -13.26
C ASP A 94 7.27 -5.47 -13.36
N ASN A 95 6.99 -6.00 -14.55
CA ASN A 95 5.85 -6.87 -14.83
C ASN A 95 6.29 -7.96 -15.80
N PHE A 96 6.43 -9.19 -15.29
CA PHE A 96 6.87 -10.32 -16.11
C PHE A 96 5.92 -10.65 -17.27
N LYS A 97 4.63 -10.27 -17.20
CA LYS A 97 3.70 -10.43 -18.33
C LYS A 97 4.08 -9.62 -19.57
N ASN A 98 4.93 -8.60 -19.39
CA ASN A 98 5.47 -7.79 -20.49
C ASN A 98 6.78 -8.34 -21.05
N TRP A 99 7.30 -9.43 -20.48
CA TRP A 99 8.48 -10.12 -20.97
C TRP A 99 8.11 -11.17 -22.02
N THR A 100 9.00 -11.37 -23.00
CA THR A 100 8.78 -12.29 -24.10
C THR A 100 9.39 -13.65 -23.80
N LEU A 101 8.58 -14.71 -23.83
CA LEU A 101 9.05 -16.10 -23.77
C LEU A 101 9.63 -16.50 -25.13
N ARG A 102 10.82 -17.10 -25.11
CA ARG A 102 11.52 -17.64 -26.27
C ARG A 102 11.59 -19.15 -26.22
N SER A 103 10.57 -19.81 -26.74
CA SER A 103 10.46 -21.28 -26.73
C SER A 103 11.64 -22.00 -27.41
N VAL A 104 12.31 -21.34 -28.36
CA VAL A 104 13.52 -21.86 -29.02
C VAL A 104 14.74 -21.87 -28.11
N ALA A 105 14.74 -21.13 -27.03
CA ALA A 105 15.83 -21.07 -26.06
C ALA A 105 15.57 -21.92 -24.80
N GLY A 106 14.31 -22.23 -24.51
CA GLY A 106 13.93 -23.02 -23.34
C GLY A 106 12.47 -22.89 -22.97
N THR A 107 12.15 -23.25 -21.72
CA THR A 107 10.79 -23.11 -21.17
C THR A 107 10.80 -22.40 -19.82
N ALA A 108 9.79 -21.57 -19.62
CA ALA A 108 9.49 -20.95 -18.35
C ALA A 108 7.99 -20.86 -18.17
N ASP A 109 7.52 -20.94 -16.93
CA ASP A 109 6.13 -20.71 -16.58
C ASP A 109 5.97 -19.27 -16.07
N LEU A 110 5.09 -18.52 -16.69
CA LEU A 110 4.66 -17.22 -16.20
C LEU A 110 3.50 -17.45 -15.24
N ILE A 111 3.80 -17.38 -13.94
CA ILE A 111 2.80 -17.63 -12.89
C ILE A 111 1.91 -16.40 -12.70
N SER A 112 2.53 -15.22 -12.55
CA SER A 112 1.84 -13.94 -12.39
C SER A 112 2.64 -12.79 -12.99
N SER A 113 2.18 -11.56 -12.85
CA SER A 113 2.98 -10.37 -13.16
C SER A 113 4.25 -10.26 -12.30
N GLU A 114 4.24 -10.87 -11.12
CA GLU A 114 5.32 -10.79 -10.13
C GLU A 114 6.21 -12.05 -10.09
N GLN A 115 5.80 -13.16 -10.73
CA GLN A 115 6.50 -14.43 -10.56
C GLN A 115 6.63 -15.22 -11.85
N ILE A 116 7.85 -15.73 -12.08
CA ILE A 116 8.15 -16.71 -13.13
C ILE A 116 8.90 -17.92 -12.54
N ILE A 117 8.80 -19.04 -13.24
CA ILE A 117 9.59 -20.25 -12.94
C ILE A 117 10.32 -20.67 -14.21
N LEU A 118 11.65 -20.66 -14.18
CA LEU A 118 12.49 -21.16 -15.26
C LEU A 118 12.53 -22.69 -15.17
N ARG A 119 12.27 -23.40 -16.29
CA ARG A 119 12.11 -24.84 -16.33
C ARG A 119 13.20 -25.58 -17.11
N LYS A 120 13.64 -25.00 -18.23
CA LYS A 120 14.56 -25.67 -19.15
C LYS A 120 15.34 -24.65 -19.98
N PHE A 121 16.60 -24.97 -20.26
CA PHE A 121 17.44 -24.22 -21.19
C PHE A 121 17.94 -25.17 -22.28
N VAL A 122 17.45 -24.97 -23.50
CA VAL A 122 17.80 -25.81 -24.68
C VAL A 122 18.82 -25.16 -25.58
N SER A 123 19.21 -23.91 -25.27
CA SER A 123 20.23 -23.17 -25.99
C SER A 123 21.15 -22.47 -24.98
N LYS A 124 22.46 -22.52 -25.27
CA LYS A 124 23.44 -21.78 -24.48
C LYS A 124 23.36 -20.31 -24.82
N GLU A 125 23.44 -19.48 -23.78
CA GLU A 125 23.57 -18.03 -23.90
C GLU A 125 22.39 -17.29 -24.58
N ASN A 126 21.32 -18.00 -24.96
CA ASN A 126 20.07 -17.39 -25.42
C ASN A 126 19.07 -17.26 -24.27
N ALA A 127 18.36 -16.15 -24.24
CA ALA A 127 17.39 -15.89 -23.19
C ALA A 127 16.13 -16.75 -23.37
N VAL A 128 15.69 -17.39 -22.28
CA VAL A 128 14.43 -18.13 -22.23
C VAL A 128 13.26 -17.17 -22.11
N ILE A 129 13.42 -16.11 -21.34
CA ILE A 129 12.50 -15.01 -21.20
C ILE A 129 13.28 -13.69 -21.18
N GLU A 130 12.77 -12.69 -21.90
CA GLU A 130 13.49 -11.44 -22.09
C GLU A 130 12.57 -10.22 -22.24
N ILE A 131 13.16 -9.04 -22.03
CA ILE A 131 12.61 -7.74 -22.42
C ILE A 131 13.64 -7.00 -23.26
N ILE A 132 13.17 -6.16 -24.20
CA ILE A 132 14.02 -5.26 -24.96
C ILE A 132 13.94 -3.87 -24.31
N PRO A 133 14.97 -3.42 -23.57
CA PRO A 133 14.95 -2.17 -22.80
C PRO A 133 14.76 -0.92 -23.66
N ALA A 134 15.14 -0.95 -24.95
CA ALA A 134 14.91 0.17 -25.88
C ALA A 134 13.44 0.65 -25.94
N LYS A 135 12.50 -0.19 -25.53
CA LYS A 135 11.07 0.14 -25.43
C LYS A 135 10.61 0.39 -23.99
N ARG A 136 11.41 -0.06 -23.01
CA ARG A 136 11.02 -0.10 -21.61
C ARG A 136 12.25 -0.32 -20.72
N ARG A 137 12.30 0.36 -19.57
CA ARG A 137 13.27 0.11 -18.51
C ARG A 137 12.94 -1.24 -17.83
N ALA A 138 13.95 -2.08 -17.61
CA ALA A 138 13.84 -3.25 -16.75
C ALA A 138 14.43 -2.91 -15.37
N PHE A 139 13.62 -3.04 -14.34
CA PHE A 139 14.05 -2.89 -12.95
C PHE A 139 13.53 -4.07 -12.13
N LEU A 140 14.44 -4.95 -11.73
CA LEU A 140 14.15 -6.18 -11.01
C LEU A 140 14.64 -6.08 -9.57
N LYS A 141 13.75 -6.34 -8.64
CA LYS A 141 14.04 -6.53 -7.23
C LYS A 141 13.32 -7.81 -6.82
N CYS A 142 14.07 -8.90 -6.70
CA CYS A 142 13.50 -10.23 -6.65
C CYS A 142 14.09 -11.06 -5.51
N ASN A 143 13.33 -12.06 -5.06
CA ASN A 143 13.81 -13.22 -4.37
C ASN A 143 13.94 -14.38 -5.36
N ILE A 144 15.08 -15.05 -5.36
CA ILE A 144 15.39 -16.19 -6.24
C ILE A 144 15.51 -17.44 -5.39
N GLU A 145 14.87 -18.53 -5.83
CA GLU A 145 14.89 -19.83 -5.16
C GLU A 145 15.09 -20.95 -6.17
N GLY A 146 15.64 -22.08 -5.71
CA GLY A 146 15.76 -23.29 -6.54
C GLY A 146 17.07 -23.41 -7.31
N ILE A 147 18.05 -22.53 -7.09
CA ILE A 147 19.41 -22.72 -7.64
C ILE A 147 20.13 -23.75 -6.77
N THR A 148 20.28 -24.97 -7.31
CA THR A 148 21.04 -26.08 -6.68
C THR A 148 22.55 -25.86 -6.84
N GLU A 149 23.35 -26.60 -6.09
CA GLU A 149 24.82 -26.56 -6.24
C GLU A 149 25.29 -26.90 -7.67
N GLU A 150 24.56 -27.78 -8.38
CA GLU A 150 24.82 -28.11 -9.78
C GLU A 150 24.54 -26.96 -10.75
N LEU A 151 23.62 -26.07 -10.41
CA LEU A 151 23.20 -24.90 -11.23
C LEU A 151 23.96 -23.63 -10.89
N LYS A 152 24.72 -23.64 -9.80
CA LYS A 152 25.46 -22.47 -9.31
C LYS A 152 26.42 -21.93 -10.36
N GLY A 153 26.34 -20.61 -10.59
CA GLY A 153 27.14 -19.89 -11.59
C GLY A 153 26.75 -20.12 -13.05
N LYS A 154 25.78 -21.02 -13.33
CA LYS A 154 25.32 -21.31 -14.70
C LYS A 154 24.16 -20.43 -15.13
N ILE A 155 23.27 -20.04 -14.22
CA ILE A 155 22.10 -19.22 -14.51
C ILE A 155 22.46 -17.75 -14.32
N ARG A 156 22.10 -16.93 -15.29
CA ARG A 156 22.50 -15.52 -15.35
C ARG A 156 21.40 -14.65 -15.90
N LEU A 157 21.40 -13.39 -15.47
CA LEU A 157 20.73 -12.31 -16.18
C LEU A 157 21.73 -11.71 -17.16
N ARG A 158 21.44 -11.81 -18.45
CA ARG A 158 22.23 -11.17 -19.52
C ARG A 158 21.61 -9.83 -19.88
N TYR A 159 22.44 -8.82 -20.07
CA TYR A 159 22.04 -7.49 -20.50
C TYR A 159 23.06 -6.90 -21.46
N HIS A 160 22.63 -5.90 -22.25
CA HIS A 160 23.46 -5.25 -23.23
C HIS A 160 24.05 -3.94 -22.68
N THR A 161 25.33 -3.67 -23.01
CA THR A 161 26.02 -2.41 -22.75
C THR A 161 26.75 -1.95 -24.02
N GLU A 162 27.21 -0.71 -24.06
CA GLU A 162 28.04 -0.19 -25.17
C GLU A 162 29.26 -1.09 -25.47
N ALA A 163 29.80 -1.74 -24.45
CA ALA A 163 30.93 -2.67 -24.59
C ALA A 163 30.49 -4.09 -24.96
N GLY A 164 29.20 -4.34 -25.28
CA GLY A 164 28.63 -5.65 -25.59
C GLY A 164 27.88 -6.27 -24.42
N TYR A 165 27.65 -7.59 -24.51
CA TYR A 165 26.89 -8.31 -23.48
C TYR A 165 27.64 -8.41 -22.15
N ARG A 166 26.88 -8.28 -21.08
CA ARG A 166 27.28 -8.52 -19.69
C ARG A 166 26.33 -9.50 -19.04
N ASP A 167 26.85 -10.25 -18.09
CA ASP A 167 26.11 -11.25 -17.36
C ASP A 167 26.21 -11.00 -15.85
N LYS A 168 25.06 -11.03 -15.18
CA LYS A 168 24.97 -11.02 -13.72
C LYS A 168 24.51 -12.40 -13.24
N ILE A 169 25.35 -13.07 -12.43
CA ILE A 169 25.06 -14.41 -11.94
C ILE A 169 23.87 -14.36 -10.99
N LEU A 170 22.94 -15.32 -11.14
CA LEU A 170 21.85 -15.52 -10.21
C LEU A 170 22.27 -16.48 -9.09
N GLU A 171 21.93 -16.09 -7.87
CA GLU A 171 22.09 -16.90 -6.67
C GLU A 171 20.77 -16.92 -5.89
N ASN A 172 20.57 -17.91 -5.00
CA ASN A 172 19.41 -17.93 -4.14
C ASN A 172 19.38 -16.70 -3.20
N GLY A 173 18.21 -16.13 -2.98
CA GLY A 173 17.99 -14.96 -2.14
C GLY A 173 17.75 -13.67 -2.92
N TYR A 174 18.14 -12.56 -2.33
CA TYR A 174 17.89 -11.22 -2.89
C TYR A 174 18.72 -10.96 -4.16
N PHE A 175 18.06 -10.45 -5.17
CA PHE A 175 18.64 -10.04 -6.43
C PHE A 175 18.07 -8.69 -6.87
N GLU A 176 18.93 -7.76 -7.29
CA GLU A 176 18.52 -6.46 -7.81
C GLU A 176 19.26 -6.15 -9.11
N PHE A 177 18.55 -5.56 -10.07
CA PHE A 177 19.06 -5.13 -11.35
C PHE A 177 18.27 -3.93 -11.88
N ASP A 178 18.98 -2.90 -12.34
CA ASP A 178 18.38 -1.71 -12.97
C ASP A 178 19.04 -1.46 -14.33
N SER A 179 18.28 -1.63 -15.41
CA SER A 179 18.79 -1.45 -16.76
C SER A 179 19.19 0.01 -17.08
N SER A 180 18.67 1.00 -16.33
CA SER A 180 19.07 2.41 -16.53
C SER A 180 20.46 2.73 -16.01
N ILE A 181 20.97 1.88 -15.11
CA ILE A 181 22.31 2.04 -14.51
C ILE A 181 23.30 1.11 -15.20
N GLU A 182 22.90 -0.12 -15.48
CA GLU A 182 23.77 -1.20 -15.94
C GLU A 182 23.71 -1.43 -17.46
N SER A 183 22.72 -0.87 -18.18
CA SER A 183 22.50 -1.05 -19.62
C SER A 183 22.47 0.30 -20.36
N ASP A 184 22.89 0.31 -21.62
CA ASP A 184 22.80 1.47 -22.52
C ASP A 184 21.42 1.65 -23.17
N ASN A 185 20.42 0.87 -22.76
CA ASN A 185 19.04 0.87 -23.28
C ASN A 185 18.90 0.44 -24.76
N SER A 186 19.97 -0.02 -25.41
CA SER A 186 19.95 -0.42 -26.82
C SER A 186 19.76 -1.91 -27.05
N GLY A 187 19.97 -2.72 -26.01
CA GLY A 187 19.95 -4.17 -26.08
C GLY A 187 18.73 -4.82 -25.45
N PHE A 188 18.92 -6.03 -25.00
CA PHE A 188 17.92 -6.79 -24.25
C PHE A 188 18.39 -7.08 -22.83
N VAL A 189 17.45 -7.46 -21.98
CA VAL A 189 17.68 -8.06 -20.66
C VAL A 189 16.93 -9.38 -20.63
N GLY A 190 17.59 -10.49 -20.26
CA GLY A 190 16.95 -11.78 -20.26
C GLY A 190 17.67 -12.84 -19.44
N PHE A 191 16.94 -13.85 -19.02
CA PHE A 191 17.48 -14.97 -18.24
C PHE A 191 18.07 -16.04 -19.17
N ILE A 192 19.36 -16.34 -18.99
CA ILE A 192 20.12 -17.29 -19.79
C ILE A 192 20.73 -18.40 -18.92
N SER A 193 21.24 -19.44 -19.60
CA SER A 193 22.18 -20.38 -19.01
C SER A 193 23.44 -20.52 -19.87
N THR A 194 24.59 -20.76 -19.24
CA THR A 194 25.84 -21.07 -19.93
C THR A 194 25.92 -22.51 -20.40
N GLU A 195 25.02 -23.36 -19.96
CA GLU A 195 24.92 -24.77 -20.32
C GLU A 195 23.50 -25.16 -20.68
N LEU A 196 23.36 -26.32 -21.37
CA LEU A 196 22.07 -26.95 -21.58
C LEU A 196 21.58 -27.54 -20.26
N ILE A 197 20.32 -27.25 -19.90
CA ILE A 197 19.70 -27.74 -18.68
C ILE A 197 18.34 -28.31 -19.04
N ASP A 198 18.20 -29.62 -18.93
CA ASP A 198 17.00 -30.33 -19.34
C ASP A 198 15.84 -30.14 -18.34
N ASN A 199 16.16 -29.92 -17.07
CA ASN A 199 15.16 -29.70 -16.03
C ASN A 199 15.71 -28.83 -14.92
N CYS A 200 15.00 -27.78 -14.58
CA CYS A 200 15.24 -26.97 -13.39
C CYS A 200 13.91 -26.44 -12.84
N ASN A 201 13.95 -25.90 -11.64
CA ASN A 201 12.79 -25.28 -11.00
C ASN A 201 13.25 -24.04 -10.25
N ILE A 202 13.61 -22.99 -11.03
CA ILE A 202 14.14 -21.76 -10.46
C ILE A 202 13.02 -20.73 -10.43
N THR A 203 12.57 -20.41 -9.24
CA THR A 203 11.52 -19.43 -9.00
C THR A 203 12.13 -18.05 -8.81
N ILE A 204 11.64 -17.07 -9.55
CA ILE A 204 12.02 -15.67 -9.46
C ILE A 204 10.75 -14.89 -9.11
N THR A 205 10.69 -14.36 -7.89
CA THR A 205 9.55 -13.62 -7.37
C THR A 205 9.95 -12.18 -7.09
N GLN A 206 9.24 -11.21 -7.67
CA GLN A 206 9.49 -9.82 -7.40
C GLN A 206 9.15 -9.47 -5.94
N ILE A 207 9.96 -8.60 -5.35
CA ILE A 207 9.77 -8.07 -3.99
C ILE A 207 9.00 -6.77 -4.10
N PRO A 208 7.86 -6.60 -3.41
CA PRO A 208 7.10 -5.37 -3.43
C PRO A 208 7.86 -4.22 -2.75
N GLU A 209 7.79 -3.02 -3.31
CA GLU A 209 8.34 -1.82 -2.69
C GLU A 209 7.53 -1.36 -1.47
N TYR A 210 6.22 -1.63 -1.47
CA TYR A 210 5.28 -1.22 -0.42
C TYR A 210 4.44 -2.40 0.06
N PRO A 211 5.02 -3.36 0.80
CA PRO A 211 4.33 -4.57 1.23
C PRO A 211 3.06 -4.25 2.00
N GLY A 212 1.93 -4.86 1.59
CA GLY A 212 0.64 -4.70 2.25
C GLY A 212 -0.06 -3.37 1.96
N ALA A 213 0.38 -2.63 0.95
CA ALA A 213 -0.28 -1.42 0.48
C ALA A 213 -0.94 -1.60 -0.90
N LEU A 214 -1.96 -0.81 -1.17
CA LEU A 214 -2.44 -0.52 -2.52
C LEU A 214 -1.70 0.72 -3.03
N VAL A 215 -0.99 0.59 -4.12
CA VAL A 215 -0.17 1.66 -4.72
C VAL A 215 -0.92 2.27 -5.89
N THR A 216 -0.85 3.59 -6.01
CA THR A 216 -1.41 4.36 -7.12
C THR A 216 -0.29 4.94 -7.98
N ASP A 217 -0.50 4.99 -9.30
CA ASP A 217 0.51 5.51 -10.26
C ASP A 217 0.56 7.05 -10.31
N GLY A 218 -0.46 7.72 -9.78
CA GLY A 218 -0.59 9.17 -9.80
C GLY A 218 -1.05 9.74 -11.15
N VAL A 219 -1.57 8.89 -12.04
CA VAL A 219 -2.04 9.27 -13.39
C VAL A 219 -3.57 9.36 -13.42
N ASP A 220 -4.26 8.26 -13.06
CA ASP A 220 -5.71 8.16 -13.12
C ASP A 220 -6.34 7.15 -12.15
N ASP A 221 -5.54 6.52 -11.29
CA ASP A 221 -6.02 5.61 -10.25
C ASP A 221 -6.87 6.33 -9.21
N TYR A 222 -8.08 5.82 -8.93
CA TYR A 222 -8.91 6.35 -7.84
C TYR A 222 -9.85 5.29 -7.24
N GLY A 223 -10.26 5.55 -5.99
CA GLY A 223 -11.23 4.74 -5.26
C GLY A 223 -12.52 5.50 -4.99
N LEU A 224 -13.68 4.86 -5.17
CA LEU A 224 -15.01 5.40 -4.83
C LEU A 224 -15.64 4.58 -3.72
N VAL A 225 -16.04 5.23 -2.63
CA VAL A 225 -16.80 4.57 -1.55
C VAL A 225 -18.26 4.45 -1.95
N GLU A 226 -18.76 3.22 -2.06
CA GLU A 226 -20.16 2.97 -2.38
C GLU A 226 -21.05 2.97 -1.12
N ASN A 227 -22.34 3.30 -1.31
CA ASN A 227 -23.40 3.20 -0.30
C ASN A 227 -23.14 4.00 1.00
N LEU A 228 -22.43 5.11 0.93
CA LEU A 228 -22.24 5.98 2.07
C LEU A 228 -23.47 6.86 2.27
N SER A 229 -24.13 6.71 3.43
CA SER A 229 -25.34 7.45 3.80
C SER A 229 -25.10 8.56 4.83
N SER A 230 -23.92 8.63 5.42
CA SER A 230 -23.55 9.57 6.47
C SER A 230 -22.26 10.31 6.12
N GLY A 231 -22.12 11.54 6.62
CA GLY A 231 -20.88 12.30 6.50
C GLY A 231 -19.75 11.70 7.32
N VAL A 232 -18.50 11.91 6.89
CA VAL A 232 -17.31 11.57 7.66
C VAL A 232 -16.95 12.79 8.52
N LYS A 233 -16.80 12.58 9.82
CA LYS A 233 -16.37 13.61 10.78
C LYS A 233 -14.93 13.44 11.23
N MET A 234 -14.44 12.21 11.21
CA MET A 234 -13.07 11.88 11.54
C MET A 234 -12.55 10.82 10.58
N LEU A 235 -11.37 11.03 10.03
CA LEU A 235 -10.74 10.13 9.06
C LEU A 235 -9.31 9.82 9.50
N PHE A 236 -9.00 8.54 9.58
CA PHE A 236 -7.63 8.04 9.66
C PHE A 236 -7.25 7.46 8.31
N MET A 237 -6.06 7.78 7.84
CA MET A 237 -5.53 7.23 6.60
C MET A 237 -4.02 6.99 6.75
N THR A 238 -3.60 5.74 6.62
CA THR A 238 -2.18 5.38 6.63
C THR A 238 -1.67 5.29 5.21
N VAL A 239 -0.73 6.16 4.88
CA VAL A 239 -0.16 6.30 3.54
C VAL A 239 1.35 6.48 3.58
N ASN A 240 2.01 6.16 2.47
CA ASN A 240 3.37 6.56 2.17
C ASN A 240 3.34 7.32 0.84
N PRO A 241 3.53 8.65 0.84
CA PRO A 241 3.64 9.43 -0.39
C PRO A 241 4.88 9.04 -1.19
N ILE A 242 4.74 8.87 -2.52
CA ILE A 242 5.80 8.36 -3.40
C ILE A 242 6.29 9.47 -4.32
N GLY A 243 7.61 9.75 -4.26
CA GLY A 243 8.27 10.74 -5.13
C GLY A 243 8.11 12.18 -4.64
N ASP A 244 8.48 13.12 -5.50
CA ASP A 244 8.38 14.55 -5.19
C ASP A 244 6.93 15.01 -5.12
N PHE A 245 6.62 15.82 -4.12
CA PHE A 245 5.29 16.37 -3.95
C PHE A 245 4.98 17.39 -5.04
N ASN A 246 4.20 16.95 -6.01
CA ASN A 246 3.57 17.88 -6.92
C ASN A 246 2.38 18.54 -6.25
N VAL A 247 2.35 19.84 -6.31
CA VAL A 247 1.26 20.70 -5.82
C VAL A 247 -0.10 20.18 -6.27
N GLY A 248 -1.05 20.09 -5.34
CA GLY A 248 -2.47 19.85 -5.66
C GLY A 248 -2.91 18.40 -5.73
N LYS A 249 -2.10 17.43 -5.31
CA LYS A 249 -2.51 16.01 -5.30
C LYS A 249 -3.46 15.71 -4.16
N ALA A 250 -4.60 15.09 -4.45
CA ALA A 250 -5.61 14.75 -3.47
C ALA A 250 -5.49 13.30 -3.01
N TYR A 251 -5.55 13.07 -1.70
CA TYR A 251 -5.53 11.72 -1.11
C TYR A 251 -6.92 11.24 -0.78
N TYR A 252 -7.79 12.16 -0.40
CA TYR A 252 -9.19 11.93 -0.10
C TYR A 252 -9.99 13.18 -0.37
N ALA A 253 -11.13 13.06 -0.98
CA ALA A 253 -12.08 14.12 -1.16
C ALA A 253 -13.50 13.61 -0.87
N GLN A 254 -14.25 14.38 -0.11
CA GLN A 254 -15.69 14.21 0.04
C GLN A 254 -16.32 15.57 -0.20
N SER A 255 -17.03 15.72 -1.30
CA SER A 255 -17.67 16.98 -1.63
C SER A 255 -19.06 17.06 -1.01
N ASN A 256 -19.30 18.21 -0.39
CA ASN A 256 -20.63 18.80 -0.30
C ASN A 256 -20.56 20.07 -1.16
N ILE A 257 -21.62 20.41 -1.89
CA ILE A 257 -21.70 21.57 -2.79
C ILE A 257 -21.26 22.87 -2.10
N SER A 258 -21.39 22.96 -0.79
CA SER A 258 -21.03 24.15 -0.01
C SER A 258 -19.75 24.03 0.81
N ARG A 259 -19.28 22.81 1.16
CA ARG A 259 -18.11 22.59 2.05
C ARG A 259 -17.42 21.27 1.76
N PRO A 260 -16.52 21.20 0.79
CA PRO A 260 -15.75 19.98 0.52
C PRO A 260 -14.82 19.65 1.69
N PHE A 261 -14.76 18.37 2.05
CA PHE A 261 -13.77 17.80 2.96
C PHE A 261 -12.66 17.17 2.13
N TRP A 262 -11.48 17.78 2.13
CA TRP A 262 -10.36 17.34 1.33
C TRP A 262 -9.14 17.07 2.18
N VAL A 263 -8.40 16.04 1.83
CA VAL A 263 -7.01 15.81 2.23
C VAL A 263 -6.16 15.99 1.00
N MET A 264 -5.52 17.12 0.88
CA MET A 264 -4.72 17.48 -0.29
C MET A 264 -3.33 17.94 0.14
N PHE A 265 -2.33 17.74 -0.72
CA PHE A 265 -1.06 18.44 -0.62
C PHE A 265 -1.12 19.72 -1.46
N ILE A 266 -0.88 20.86 -0.83
CA ILE A 266 -0.77 22.15 -1.51
C ILE A 266 0.58 22.76 -1.12
N ARG A 267 1.46 23.01 -2.10
CA ARG A 267 2.70 23.77 -1.96
C ARG A 267 3.58 23.29 -0.79
N ASP A 268 3.98 22.02 -0.81
CA ASP A 268 4.82 21.44 0.24
C ASP A 268 4.18 21.38 1.64
N THR A 269 2.87 21.60 1.74
CA THR A 269 2.10 21.47 2.97
C THR A 269 0.95 20.50 2.80
N ILE A 270 0.63 19.72 3.82
CA ILE A 270 -0.65 19.01 3.86
C ILE A 270 -1.71 20.08 4.02
N ALA A 271 -2.46 20.31 2.97
CA ALA A 271 -3.64 21.12 3.08
C ALA A 271 -4.78 20.23 3.51
N TYR A 272 -5.13 20.41 4.70
CA TYR A 272 -6.45 20.10 5.17
C TYR A 272 -7.49 21.00 4.48
N ASN A 273 -8.74 20.69 4.67
CA ASN A 273 -9.90 21.43 4.25
C ASN A 273 -9.73 22.97 4.32
N SER A 274 -9.40 23.58 3.20
CA SER A 274 -9.22 25.04 3.09
C SER A 274 -10.49 25.86 3.38
N LYS A 275 -11.64 25.18 3.52
CA LYS A 275 -12.94 25.81 3.77
C LYS A 275 -13.54 25.48 5.15
N ASN A 276 -12.89 24.64 5.95
CA ASN A 276 -13.30 24.40 7.33
C ASN A 276 -12.22 24.89 8.32
N PRO A 277 -12.36 26.11 8.87
CA PRO A 277 -11.36 26.69 9.78
C PRO A 277 -11.21 25.93 11.11
N ASN A 278 -12.11 25.01 11.41
CA ASN A 278 -12.14 24.25 12.67
C ASN A 278 -11.59 22.83 12.52
N GLY A 279 -11.11 22.44 11.34
CA GLY A 279 -10.50 21.12 11.14
C GLY A 279 -9.14 21.02 11.85
N VAL A 280 -8.91 19.89 12.52
CA VAL A 280 -7.65 19.59 13.22
C VAL A 280 -7.00 18.40 12.55
N THR A 281 -5.68 18.44 12.38
CA THR A 281 -4.90 17.38 11.77
C THR A 281 -3.89 16.83 12.77
N TYR A 282 -3.75 15.51 12.80
CA TYR A 282 -2.72 14.79 13.54
C TYR A 282 -1.88 13.97 12.55
N ILE A 283 -0.58 13.88 12.82
CA ILE A 283 0.33 12.99 12.12
C ILE A 283 0.88 12.02 13.17
N ASP A 284 0.68 10.72 12.94
CA ASP A 284 1.11 9.66 13.85
C ASP A 284 0.65 9.90 15.31
N GLY A 285 -0.57 10.42 15.48
CA GLY A 285 -1.17 10.75 16.76
C GLY A 285 -0.77 12.08 17.36
N MET A 286 0.18 12.79 16.76
CA MET A 286 0.62 14.09 17.27
C MET A 286 -0.13 15.23 16.59
N LEU A 287 -0.69 16.15 17.41
CA LEU A 287 -1.37 17.35 16.91
C LEU A 287 -0.41 18.18 16.08
N ASN A 288 -0.81 18.44 14.85
CA ASN A 288 -0.02 19.20 13.90
C ASN A 288 -0.62 20.57 13.64
N LYS A 289 0.10 21.63 14.04
CA LYS A 289 -0.32 23.02 13.85
C LYS A 289 0.19 23.66 12.56
N SER A 290 1.19 23.06 11.91
CA SER A 290 1.74 23.54 10.63
C SER A 290 2.56 22.42 10.02
N ILE A 291 2.26 22.03 8.78
CA ILE A 291 2.88 20.88 8.18
C ILE A 291 3.58 21.27 6.90
N TYR A 292 4.90 21.11 6.88
CA TYR A 292 5.68 21.07 5.66
C TYR A 292 5.80 19.62 5.21
N CYS A 293 5.33 19.30 4.01
CA CYS A 293 5.23 17.93 3.52
C CYS A 293 6.57 17.25 3.19
N GLN A 294 7.67 17.97 3.16
CA GLN A 294 8.98 17.38 2.85
C GLN A 294 9.39 16.26 3.81
N GLU A 295 8.95 16.34 5.05
CA GLU A 295 9.23 15.33 6.08
C GLU A 295 8.40 14.04 5.89
N LEU A 296 7.33 14.08 5.08
CA LEU A 296 6.43 12.95 4.87
C LEU A 296 6.73 12.15 3.62
N SER A 297 7.58 12.64 2.71
CA SER A 297 7.87 11.93 1.46
C SER A 297 8.63 10.65 1.70
N ASN A 298 8.19 9.58 1.00
CA ASN A 298 8.80 8.25 1.06
C ASN A 298 8.85 7.64 2.48
N VAL A 299 8.02 8.13 3.40
CA VAL A 299 7.85 7.60 4.75
C VAL A 299 6.38 7.30 5.00
N LYS A 300 6.14 6.18 5.67
CA LYS A 300 4.78 5.76 6.05
C LYS A 300 4.30 6.55 7.26
N HIS A 301 3.17 7.23 7.11
CA HIS A 301 2.51 7.99 8.17
C HIS A 301 1.02 7.68 8.27
N THR A 302 0.45 7.85 9.46
CA THR A 302 -1.00 7.91 9.64
C THR A 302 -1.45 9.35 9.80
N ILE A 303 -2.22 9.81 8.84
CA ILE A 303 -2.85 11.13 8.85
C ILE A 303 -4.23 10.97 9.48
N THR A 304 -4.51 11.71 10.56
CA THR A 304 -5.84 11.78 11.16
C THR A 304 -6.38 13.17 10.99
N ILE A 305 -7.60 13.27 10.46
CA ILE A 305 -8.28 14.54 10.27
C ILE A 305 -9.57 14.51 11.07
N VAL A 306 -9.72 15.51 11.93
CA VAL A 306 -10.92 15.73 12.71
C VAL A 306 -11.60 16.97 12.16
N ASN A 307 -12.85 16.82 11.78
CA ASN A 307 -13.64 17.90 11.20
C ASN A 307 -14.84 18.22 12.10
N GLY A 308 -14.79 19.33 12.80
CA GLY A 308 -15.77 19.71 13.82
C GLY A 308 -17.20 19.96 13.31
N THR A 309 -17.41 20.17 12.01
CA THR A 309 -18.75 20.45 11.46
C THR A 309 -18.87 19.97 10.01
N VAL A 310 -19.40 18.76 9.82
CA VAL A 310 -19.90 18.32 8.51
C VAL A 310 -21.42 18.43 8.53
N ASP A 311 -21.95 19.27 7.65
CA ASP A 311 -23.37 19.31 7.40
C ASP A 311 -23.78 18.01 6.68
N SER A 312 -24.59 17.18 7.34
CA SER A 312 -24.91 15.81 6.94
C SER A 312 -25.89 15.71 5.76
N THR A 313 -26.34 16.82 5.20
CA THR A 313 -27.54 16.84 4.34
C THR A 313 -27.29 16.66 2.84
N ASN A 314 -26.03 16.68 2.37
CA ASN A 314 -25.71 16.48 0.95
C ASN A 314 -24.37 15.71 0.78
N THR A 315 -24.44 14.40 0.94
CA THR A 315 -23.26 13.54 0.81
C THR A 315 -23.02 13.16 -0.65
N VAL A 316 -21.93 13.67 -1.22
CA VAL A 316 -21.31 13.08 -2.42
C VAL A 316 -20.43 11.91 -2.00
N GLN A 317 -20.34 10.89 -2.84
CA GLN A 317 -19.48 9.72 -2.59
C GLN A 317 -18.05 10.16 -2.32
N PRO A 318 -17.40 9.67 -1.24
CA PRO A 318 -15.98 9.91 -1.02
C PRO A 318 -15.13 9.33 -2.13
N VAL A 319 -14.14 10.10 -2.56
CA VAL A 319 -13.14 9.71 -3.54
C VAL A 319 -11.79 9.60 -2.83
N PHE A 320 -11.10 8.48 -3.03
CA PHE A 320 -9.72 8.28 -2.61
C PHE A 320 -8.77 8.48 -3.78
N PHE A 321 -7.59 9.02 -3.52
CA PHE A 321 -6.46 9.18 -4.44
C PHE A 321 -6.68 10.23 -5.55
N ALA A 322 -7.79 10.93 -5.54
CA ALA A 322 -8.15 12.00 -6.48
C ALA A 322 -9.02 13.07 -5.82
N ASN A 323 -9.22 14.19 -6.51
CA ASN A 323 -10.26 15.16 -6.08
C ASN A 323 -11.67 14.63 -6.41
N GLU A 324 -12.71 15.32 -5.95
CA GLU A 324 -14.12 14.93 -6.13
C GLU A 324 -14.57 14.92 -7.59
N HIS A 325 -13.90 15.67 -8.46
CA HIS A 325 -14.19 15.74 -9.91
C HIS A 325 -13.37 14.74 -10.70
N ARG A 326 -12.34 14.13 -10.08
CA ARG A 326 -11.38 13.20 -10.72
C ARG A 326 -10.66 13.88 -11.89
N ASP A 327 -10.34 15.16 -11.72
CA ASP A 327 -9.66 15.95 -12.75
C ASP A 327 -8.19 15.50 -12.91
N SER A 328 -7.72 15.53 -14.14
CA SER A 328 -6.30 15.30 -14.44
C SER A 328 -5.42 16.29 -13.66
N GLY A 329 -4.37 15.77 -13.03
CA GLY A 329 -3.47 16.57 -12.20
C GLY A 329 -3.72 16.49 -10.70
N TYR A 330 -4.86 15.95 -10.24
CA TYR A 330 -5.17 15.77 -8.82
C TYR A 330 -5.01 14.33 -8.32
N PHE A 331 -4.68 13.39 -9.20
CA PHE A 331 -4.40 12.01 -8.81
C PHE A 331 -3.10 11.93 -8.01
N SER A 332 -3.17 11.27 -6.87
CA SER A 332 -2.02 11.11 -5.98
C SER A 332 -1.22 9.84 -6.31
N ARG A 333 0.10 9.91 -6.13
CA ARG A 333 0.97 8.75 -6.18
C ARG A 333 1.37 8.37 -4.76
N ILE A 334 0.70 7.37 -4.22
CA ILE A 334 0.87 6.94 -2.84
C ILE A 334 0.83 5.42 -2.70
N ALA A 335 1.42 4.91 -1.62
CA ALA A 335 1.12 3.59 -1.08
C ALA A 335 0.11 3.75 0.05
N PHE A 336 -1.09 3.24 -0.14
CA PHE A 336 -2.21 3.26 0.79
C PHE A 336 -2.30 1.94 1.55
N TYR A 337 -2.25 1.98 2.87
CA TYR A 337 -2.28 0.78 3.71
C TYR A 337 -3.66 0.52 4.30
N ASN A 338 -4.26 1.55 4.90
CA ASN A 338 -5.58 1.43 5.52
C ASN A 338 -6.26 2.80 5.65
N SER A 339 -7.56 2.79 5.90
CA SER A 339 -8.34 3.95 6.30
C SER A 339 -9.53 3.56 7.15
N ILE A 340 -9.77 4.35 8.19
CA ILE A 340 -10.94 4.24 9.06
C ILE A 340 -11.63 5.60 9.13
N ALA A 341 -12.94 5.63 8.95
CA ALA A 341 -13.73 6.84 9.06
C ALA A 341 -14.84 6.71 10.11
N PHE A 342 -15.13 7.82 10.79
CA PHE A 342 -16.17 7.93 11.80
C PHE A 342 -17.21 8.98 11.38
N ASP A 343 -18.48 8.72 11.67
CA ASP A 343 -19.59 9.66 11.48
C ASP A 343 -19.79 10.62 12.65
N SER A 344 -19.15 10.33 13.78
CA SER A 344 -19.14 11.17 14.97
C SER A 344 -17.79 11.07 15.65
N ILE A 345 -17.48 12.06 16.47
CA ILE A 345 -16.34 12.00 17.39
C ILE A 345 -16.94 11.57 18.73
N PRO A 346 -16.46 10.47 19.36
CA PRO A 346 -16.89 10.10 20.70
C PRO A 346 -16.73 11.30 21.63
N THR A 347 -17.80 11.60 22.35
CA THR A 347 -17.87 12.73 23.27
C THR A 347 -17.37 12.32 24.66
N GLU A 348 -17.20 13.30 25.54
CA GLU A 348 -16.89 13.03 26.96
C GLU A 348 -17.93 12.08 27.61
N ALA A 349 -19.14 12.02 27.13
CA ALA A 349 -20.17 11.08 27.58
C ALA A 349 -19.80 9.62 27.32
N ASP A 350 -18.98 9.35 26.30
CA ASP A 350 -18.47 8.01 25.98
C ASP A 350 -17.18 7.67 26.75
N GLY A 351 -16.66 8.61 27.55
CA GLY A 351 -15.51 8.43 28.41
C GLY A 351 -14.16 8.54 27.72
N PHE A 352 -14.13 9.08 26.50
CA PHE A 352 -12.90 9.29 25.73
C PHE A 352 -12.75 10.76 25.32
N THR A 353 -11.54 11.25 25.42
CA THR A 353 -11.14 12.48 24.72
C THR A 353 -10.80 12.15 23.26
N GLU A 354 -10.79 13.18 22.41
CA GLU A 354 -10.34 13.05 21.02
C GLU A 354 -8.95 12.39 20.91
N GLN A 355 -7.99 12.80 21.75
CA GLN A 355 -6.65 12.24 21.76
C GLN A 355 -6.64 10.76 22.18
N GLU A 356 -7.40 10.38 23.19
CA GLU A 356 -7.48 8.98 23.63
C GLU A 356 -8.10 8.08 22.56
N LEU A 357 -9.08 8.55 21.82
CA LEU A 357 -9.61 7.82 20.66
C LEU A 357 -8.55 7.67 19.56
N ILE A 358 -7.80 8.73 19.25
CA ILE A 358 -6.72 8.68 18.27
C ILE A 358 -5.69 7.64 18.69
N ASP A 359 -5.21 7.70 19.91
CA ASP A 359 -4.21 6.77 20.45
C ASP A 359 -4.72 5.33 20.46
N TYR A 360 -5.99 5.14 20.79
CA TYR A 360 -6.63 3.82 20.76
C TYR A 360 -6.69 3.25 19.33
N VAL A 361 -7.14 4.04 18.37
CA VAL A 361 -7.25 3.60 16.96
C VAL A 361 -5.87 3.26 16.39
N LEU A 362 -4.88 4.12 16.63
CA LEU A 362 -3.50 3.91 16.16
C LEU A 362 -2.88 2.65 16.76
N THR A 363 -3.05 2.43 18.05
CA THR A 363 -2.41 1.32 18.76
C THR A 363 -3.12 0.00 18.53
N ASN A 364 -4.46 -0.01 18.60
CA ASN A 364 -5.22 -1.26 18.70
C ASN A 364 -5.91 -1.66 17.40
N ILE A 365 -6.12 -0.74 16.48
CA ILE A 365 -6.85 -1.02 15.24
C ILE A 365 -5.91 -0.97 14.03
N ILE A 366 -5.17 0.11 13.85
CA ILE A 366 -4.29 0.31 12.69
C ILE A 366 -2.93 -0.38 12.88
N GLY A 367 -2.37 -0.31 14.07
CA GLY A 367 -1.02 -0.80 14.39
C GLY A 367 -0.90 -2.33 14.52
N GLN A 368 -1.95 -3.10 14.33
CA GLN A 368 -1.97 -4.57 14.45
C GLN A 368 -1.60 -5.26 13.14
#